data_f09af39b7def56cf18f5de0bf7b973cf
#
_entry.id   f09af39b7def56cf18f5de0bf7b973cf
#
_cell.length_a   1.000
_cell.length_b   1.000
_cell.length_c   1.000
_cell.angle_alpha   90.00
_cell.angle_beta   90.00
_cell.angle_gamma   90.00
#
_symmetry.space_group_name_H-M   'P 1'
#
loop_
_entity.id
_entity.type
_entity.pdbx_description
1 polymer ?
#
loop_
_entity_poly.entity_id
_entity_poly.type
_entity_poly.pdbx_seq_one_letter_code
_entity_poly.pdbx_strand_id
1 'polypeptide(L)'
;MRMGTDRIVNIVSSLKQFSRIEKDKKPGFDVHGGIDDTLTILSSKLKETRDRPAIQVIKAYGELPPLTCNYSQLNQVFMNIIDNAIDALAERDQNRSWEEIEANPSCISIRTQFSDQDGIMIEISDNGSGIPTALQNSIFDPFFTTKDIGKGTGMGLAISHQIVVQNHDGRLDCKSVLNQGTTFSIQLPVELTA
;
A
#
# COMPACT_ATOMS: atom_id res chain seq x y z
N MET A 1 -10.30 17.24 23.76
CA MET A 1 -10.93 17.95 22.60
C MET A 1 -10.10 17.95 21.32
N ARG A 2 -8.76 17.96 21.31
CA ARG A 2 -7.94 17.94 20.07
C ARG A 2 -8.12 16.70 19.19
N MET A 3 -8.21 15.50 19.76
CA MET A 3 -8.35 14.23 18.96
C MET A 3 -9.57 14.16 18.06
N GLY A 4 -10.70 14.76 18.43
CA GLY A 4 -11.91 14.74 17.61
C GLY A 4 -11.81 15.67 16.37
N THR A 5 -11.13 16.81 16.52
CA THR A 5 -10.96 17.79 15.45
C THR A 5 -10.01 17.26 14.36
N ASP A 6 -8.89 16.63 14.77
CA ASP A 6 -7.90 16.07 13.85
C ASP A 6 -8.51 14.92 13.01
N ARG A 7 -9.40 14.12 13.62
CA ARG A 7 -10.13 13.05 12.93
C ARG A 7 -11.08 13.61 11.86
N ILE A 8 -11.85 14.64 12.19
CA ILE A 8 -12.76 15.29 11.23
C ILE A 8 -11.96 15.88 10.07
N VAL A 9 -10.84 16.53 10.34
CA VAL A 9 -9.95 17.08 9.31
C VAL A 9 -9.41 15.96 8.42
N ASN A 10 -8.96 14.85 8.98
CA ASN A 10 -8.44 13.70 8.24
C ASN A 10 -9.54 13.04 7.39
N ILE A 11 -10.75 12.86 7.93
CA ILE A 11 -11.90 12.32 7.19
C ILE A 11 -12.30 13.27 6.05
N VAL A 12 -12.39 14.56 6.30
CA VAL A 12 -12.72 15.57 5.29
C VAL A 12 -11.65 15.63 4.19
N SER A 13 -10.37 15.53 4.56
CA SER A 13 -9.27 15.49 3.59
C SER A 13 -9.34 14.22 2.73
N SER A 14 -9.60 13.07 3.34
CA SER A 14 -9.76 11.79 2.63
C SER A 14 -11.00 11.80 1.73
N LEU A 15 -12.12 12.38 2.17
CA LEU A 15 -13.32 12.57 1.35
C LEU A 15 -13.08 13.54 0.18
N LYS A 16 -12.32 14.62 0.40
CA LYS A 16 -11.90 15.53 -0.69
C LYS A 16 -11.05 14.79 -1.73
N GLN A 17 -10.11 13.96 -1.30
CA GLN A 17 -9.29 13.14 -2.20
C GLN A 17 -10.13 12.12 -2.95
N PHE A 18 -11.05 11.43 -2.27
CA PHE A 18 -12.00 10.50 -2.88
C PHE A 18 -12.91 11.18 -3.91
N SER A 19 -13.33 12.42 -3.64
CA SER A 19 -14.20 13.22 -4.56
C SER A 19 -13.44 13.89 -5.72
N ARG A 20 -12.10 13.97 -5.62
CA ARG A 20 -11.29 14.71 -6.60
C ARG A 20 -10.87 13.79 -7.74
N ILE A 21 -11.65 13.78 -8.80
CA ILE A 21 -11.30 13.08 -10.05
C ILE A 21 -10.33 13.98 -10.83
N GLU A 22 -9.05 13.96 -10.48
CA GLU A 22 -8.01 14.49 -11.36
C GLU A 22 -7.77 13.45 -12.46
N LYS A 23 -8.27 13.76 -13.67
CA LYS A 23 -8.17 12.83 -14.82
C LYS A 23 -6.91 13.02 -15.68
N ASP A 24 -6.03 13.93 -15.33
CA ASP A 24 -4.87 14.22 -16.16
C ASP A 24 -3.80 13.12 -16.00
N LYS A 25 -3.88 12.11 -16.87
CA LYS A 25 -2.82 11.11 -17.04
C LYS A 25 -1.67 11.79 -17.83
N LYS A 26 -0.45 11.57 -17.39
CA LYS A 26 0.78 12.05 -18.04
C LYS A 26 1.65 10.86 -18.43
N PRO A 27 2.32 10.90 -19.59
CA PRO A 27 3.23 9.83 -19.99
C PRO A 27 4.55 9.90 -19.22
N GLY A 28 5.27 8.78 -19.18
CA GLY A 28 6.65 8.73 -18.72
C GLY A 28 6.82 8.52 -17.21
N PHE A 29 5.82 8.01 -16.51
CA PHE A 29 5.97 7.68 -15.10
C PHE A 29 6.89 6.47 -14.90
N ASP A 30 7.95 6.68 -14.10
CA ASP A 30 8.80 5.62 -13.59
C ASP A 30 8.17 5.02 -12.33
N VAL A 31 7.62 3.82 -12.46
CA VAL A 31 6.96 3.09 -11.37
C VAL A 31 7.95 2.81 -10.23
N HIS A 32 9.19 2.41 -10.55
CA HIS A 32 10.20 2.12 -9.53
C HIS A 32 10.61 3.38 -8.78
N GLY A 33 10.80 4.51 -9.48
CA GLY A 33 11.05 5.80 -8.87
C GLY A 33 9.93 6.20 -7.89
N GLY A 34 8.66 6.04 -8.29
CA GLY A 34 7.52 6.34 -7.42
C GLY A 34 7.45 5.46 -6.15
N ILE A 35 7.79 4.18 -6.28
CA ILE A 35 7.88 3.27 -5.12
C ILE A 35 9.04 3.68 -4.20
N ASP A 36 10.20 3.98 -4.77
CA ASP A 36 11.40 4.37 -4.01
C ASP A 36 11.24 5.70 -3.29
N ASP A 37 10.57 6.66 -3.90
CA ASP A 37 10.18 7.93 -3.26
C ASP A 37 9.24 7.67 -2.08
N THR A 38 8.26 6.79 -2.24
CA THR A 38 7.35 6.38 -1.16
C THR A 38 8.10 5.73 0.00
N LEU A 39 9.02 4.81 -0.26
CA LEU A 39 9.85 4.18 0.75
C LEU A 39 10.73 5.20 1.47
N THR A 40 11.23 6.20 0.75
CA THR A 40 12.02 7.31 1.33
C THR A 40 11.17 8.14 2.29
N ILE A 41 9.94 8.47 1.93
CA ILE A 41 9.00 9.20 2.81
C ILE A 41 8.69 8.37 4.07
N LEU A 42 8.49 7.06 3.93
CA LEU A 42 8.19 6.14 5.04
C LEU A 42 9.45 5.67 5.80
N SER A 43 10.64 6.12 5.43
CA SER A 43 11.91 5.62 5.97
C SER A 43 12.01 5.68 7.49
N SER A 44 11.41 6.69 8.14
CA SER A 44 11.40 6.81 9.60
C SER A 44 10.62 5.67 10.28
N LYS A 45 9.57 5.15 9.62
CA LYS A 45 8.77 4.02 10.11
C LYS A 45 9.44 2.67 9.84
N LEU A 46 10.33 2.58 8.85
CA LEU A 46 11.05 1.36 8.48
C LEU A 46 12.29 1.12 9.33
N LYS A 47 12.87 2.17 9.91
CA LYS A 47 14.09 2.07 10.73
C LYS A 47 13.87 1.31 12.02
N GLU A 48 14.98 0.84 12.56
CA GLU A 48 15.08 0.29 13.91
C GLU A 48 14.54 1.29 14.96
N THR A 49 13.87 0.76 15.97
CA THR A 49 13.39 1.48 17.12
C THR A 49 13.91 0.81 18.40
N ARG A 50 13.53 1.32 19.57
CA ARG A 50 13.85 0.64 20.83
C ARG A 50 13.19 -0.72 20.98
N ASP A 51 12.05 -0.90 20.34
CA ASP A 51 11.15 -2.04 20.57
C ASP A 51 11.24 -3.07 19.46
N ARG A 52 11.86 -2.75 18.31
CA ARG A 52 12.02 -3.69 17.20
C ARG A 52 13.20 -3.35 16.29
N PRO A 53 13.81 -4.36 15.64
CA PRO A 53 14.76 -4.18 14.53
C PRO A 53 14.14 -3.43 13.34
N ALA A 54 14.97 -2.98 12.42
CA ALA A 54 14.52 -2.39 11.16
C ALA A 54 13.68 -3.38 10.34
N ILE A 55 12.63 -2.89 9.68
CA ILE A 55 11.87 -3.67 8.70
C ILE A 55 12.74 -3.86 7.45
N GLN A 56 12.91 -5.09 7.01
CA GLN A 56 13.62 -5.41 5.77
C GLN A 56 12.72 -5.06 4.57
N VAL A 57 13.30 -4.39 3.58
CA VAL A 57 12.62 -4.13 2.30
C VAL A 57 13.39 -4.85 1.20
N ILE A 58 12.73 -5.85 0.58
CA ILE A 58 13.29 -6.65 -0.51
C ILE A 58 12.66 -6.19 -1.81
N LYS A 59 13.49 -5.76 -2.77
CA LYS A 59 13.04 -5.28 -4.09
C LYS A 59 13.44 -6.29 -5.16
N ALA A 60 12.46 -6.77 -5.93
CA ALA A 60 12.63 -7.63 -7.08
C ALA A 60 12.00 -6.94 -8.30
N TYR A 61 12.66 -5.90 -8.79
CA TYR A 61 12.20 -5.07 -9.89
C TYR A 61 12.51 -5.73 -11.23
N GLY A 62 11.46 -5.99 -12.03
CA GLY A 62 11.59 -6.39 -13.43
C GLY A 62 11.75 -5.17 -14.34
N GLU A 63 12.04 -5.40 -15.61
CA GLU A 63 12.03 -4.32 -16.61
C GLU A 63 10.60 -3.87 -16.87
N LEU A 64 10.33 -2.57 -16.76
CA LEU A 64 9.03 -1.98 -16.98
C LEU A 64 9.10 -0.88 -18.04
N PRO A 65 8.11 -0.78 -18.93
CA PRO A 65 7.96 0.39 -19.79
C PRO A 65 7.50 1.60 -18.97
N PRO A 66 7.76 2.83 -19.44
CA PRO A 66 7.19 4.03 -18.85
C PRO A 66 5.65 3.98 -18.89
N LEU A 67 4.99 4.36 -17.78
CA LEU A 67 3.54 4.30 -17.66
C LEU A 67 2.90 5.67 -17.90
N THR A 68 1.79 5.69 -18.64
CA THR A 68 0.91 6.87 -18.74
C THR A 68 -0.12 6.83 -17.62
N CYS A 69 0.02 7.70 -16.63
CA CYS A 69 -0.83 7.67 -15.45
C CYS A 69 -0.92 9.04 -14.74
N ASN A 70 -1.74 9.14 -13.70
CA ASN A 70 -1.67 10.22 -12.74
C ASN A 70 -0.66 9.87 -11.64
N TYR A 71 0.51 10.52 -11.68
CA TYR A 71 1.65 10.24 -10.79
C TYR A 71 1.30 10.37 -9.30
N SER A 72 0.57 11.43 -8.93
CA SER A 72 0.21 11.68 -7.54
C SER A 72 -0.76 10.63 -7.00
N GLN A 73 -1.67 10.14 -7.83
CA GLN A 73 -2.61 9.10 -7.47
C GLN A 73 -1.92 7.74 -7.29
N LEU A 74 -1.01 7.35 -8.19
CA LEU A 74 -0.27 6.08 -8.04
C LEU A 74 0.65 6.12 -6.83
N ASN A 75 1.35 7.22 -6.58
CA ASN A 75 2.16 7.37 -5.37
C ASN A 75 1.30 7.28 -4.10
N GLN A 76 0.06 7.76 -4.13
CA GLN A 76 -0.89 7.59 -3.02
C GLN A 76 -1.28 6.12 -2.82
N VAL A 77 -1.45 5.34 -3.89
CA VAL A 77 -1.69 3.88 -3.80
C VAL A 77 -0.52 3.19 -3.11
N PHE A 78 0.72 3.47 -3.55
CA PHE A 78 1.92 2.91 -2.94
C PHE A 78 2.04 3.28 -1.46
N MET A 79 1.80 4.57 -1.14
CA MET A 79 1.80 5.06 0.24
C MET A 79 0.81 4.29 1.11
N ASN A 80 -0.45 4.14 0.68
CA ASN A 80 -1.49 3.49 1.44
C ASN A 80 -1.18 2.00 1.68
N ILE A 81 -0.69 1.29 0.65
CA ILE A 81 -0.41 -0.14 0.75
C ILE A 81 0.84 -0.40 1.61
N ILE A 82 1.93 0.35 1.39
CA ILE A 82 3.16 0.18 2.17
C ILE A 82 2.96 0.60 3.63
N ASP A 83 2.21 1.66 3.90
CA ASP A 83 1.90 2.07 5.28
C ASP A 83 1.04 1.03 6.00
N ASN A 84 0.08 0.40 5.31
CA ASN A 84 -0.69 -0.71 5.86
C ASN A 84 0.18 -1.95 6.14
N ALA A 85 1.15 -2.27 5.27
CA ALA A 85 2.11 -3.34 5.51
C ALA A 85 2.95 -3.07 6.77
N ILE A 86 3.45 -1.83 6.96
CA ILE A 86 4.19 -1.43 8.15
C ILE A 86 3.34 -1.60 9.41
N ASP A 87 2.06 -1.20 9.38
CA ASP A 87 1.16 -1.32 10.52
C ASP A 87 0.88 -2.81 10.87
N ALA A 88 0.67 -3.68 9.86
CA ALA A 88 0.50 -5.12 10.05
C ALA A 88 1.74 -5.79 10.65
N LEU A 89 2.94 -5.34 10.25
CA LEU A 89 4.20 -5.80 10.83
C LEU A 89 4.35 -5.34 12.28
N ALA A 90 4.01 -4.09 12.56
CA ALA A 90 4.03 -3.56 13.93
C ALA A 90 3.04 -4.30 14.84
N GLU A 91 1.85 -4.66 14.35
CA GLU A 91 0.87 -5.48 15.08
C GLU A 91 1.43 -6.88 15.36
N ARG A 92 2.03 -7.54 14.37
CA ARG A 92 2.69 -8.84 14.52
C ARG A 92 3.77 -8.82 15.60
N ASP A 93 4.55 -7.74 15.66
CA ASP A 93 5.72 -7.64 16.52
C ASP A 93 5.39 -7.20 17.96
N GLN A 94 4.16 -6.76 18.25
CA GLN A 94 3.76 -6.25 19.58
C GLN A 94 4.06 -7.21 20.75
N ASN A 95 3.96 -8.53 20.52
CA ASN A 95 4.13 -9.54 21.54
C ASN A 95 5.36 -10.42 21.29
N ARG A 96 6.32 -9.96 20.48
CA ARG A 96 7.55 -10.66 20.15
C ARG A 96 8.75 -10.01 20.81
N SER A 97 9.68 -10.82 21.31
CA SER A 97 10.96 -10.32 21.79
C SER A 97 11.86 -9.87 20.63
N TRP A 98 12.89 -9.10 20.93
CA TRP A 98 13.88 -8.67 19.93
C TRP A 98 14.50 -9.88 19.21
N GLU A 99 14.91 -10.90 19.99
CA GLU A 99 15.52 -12.13 19.46
C GLU A 99 14.56 -12.91 18.55
N GLU A 100 13.27 -12.95 18.89
CA GLU A 100 12.23 -13.56 18.06
C GLU A 100 12.03 -12.83 16.73
N ILE A 101 12.13 -11.48 16.76
CA ILE A 101 12.04 -10.69 15.53
C ILE A 101 13.31 -10.87 14.69
N GLU A 102 14.51 -10.91 15.29
CA GLU A 102 15.74 -11.19 14.56
C GLU A 102 15.75 -12.59 13.92
N ALA A 103 15.21 -13.58 14.59
CA ALA A 103 15.12 -14.95 14.06
C ALA A 103 14.12 -15.08 12.90
N ASN A 104 13.06 -14.23 12.85
CA ASN A 104 12.10 -14.16 11.77
C ASN A 104 11.75 -12.68 11.49
N PRO A 105 12.60 -11.98 10.72
CA PRO A 105 12.49 -10.53 10.53
C PRO A 105 11.20 -10.07 9.90
N SER A 106 10.75 -8.89 10.30
CA SER A 106 9.67 -8.17 9.64
C SER A 106 10.13 -7.70 8.27
N CYS A 107 9.38 -8.07 7.24
CA CYS A 107 9.79 -7.91 5.85
C CYS A 107 8.64 -7.38 4.97
N ILE A 108 8.97 -6.44 4.09
CA ILE A 108 8.14 -6.03 2.96
C ILE A 108 8.88 -6.43 1.68
N SER A 109 8.23 -7.22 0.83
CA SER A 109 8.75 -7.60 -0.48
C SER A 109 7.98 -6.87 -1.57
N ILE A 110 8.68 -6.25 -2.50
CA ILE A 110 8.09 -5.53 -3.64
C ILE A 110 8.61 -6.15 -4.91
N ARG A 111 7.72 -6.70 -5.71
CA ARG A 111 8.03 -7.32 -6.99
C ARG A 111 7.30 -6.59 -8.09
N THR A 112 7.97 -6.38 -9.23
CA THR A 112 7.35 -5.83 -10.43
C THR A 112 7.66 -6.70 -11.62
N GLN A 113 6.72 -6.78 -12.55
CA GLN A 113 6.88 -7.47 -13.82
C GLN A 113 6.00 -6.82 -14.88
N PHE A 114 6.37 -7.01 -16.14
CA PHE A 114 5.60 -6.57 -17.30
C PHE A 114 5.33 -7.75 -18.22
N SER A 115 4.15 -7.79 -18.79
CA SER A 115 3.82 -8.64 -19.93
C SER A 115 2.95 -7.87 -20.94
N ASP A 116 3.09 -8.20 -22.23
CA ASP A 116 2.30 -7.56 -23.29
C ASP A 116 0.79 -7.82 -23.15
N GLN A 117 0.41 -8.91 -22.47
CA GLN A 117 -0.99 -9.31 -22.27
C GLN A 117 -1.62 -8.65 -21.06
N ASP A 118 -0.89 -8.58 -19.95
CA ASP A 118 -1.42 -8.19 -18.64
C ASP A 118 -1.01 -6.76 -18.22
N GLY A 119 -0.06 -6.13 -18.95
CA GLY A 119 0.50 -4.84 -18.57
C GLY A 119 1.51 -4.94 -17.43
N ILE A 120 1.59 -3.90 -16.63
CA ILE A 120 2.47 -3.85 -15.46
C ILE A 120 1.77 -4.47 -14.25
N MET A 121 2.45 -5.44 -13.62
CA MET A 121 2.06 -6.04 -12.35
C MET A 121 3.02 -5.59 -11.25
N ILE A 122 2.46 -5.10 -10.14
CA ILE A 122 3.21 -4.69 -8.94
C ILE A 122 2.63 -5.49 -7.78
N GLU A 123 3.47 -6.27 -7.11
CA GLU A 123 3.10 -7.02 -5.91
C GLU A 123 3.84 -6.43 -4.71
N ILE A 124 3.08 -6.07 -3.67
CA ILE A 124 3.61 -5.59 -2.39
C ILE A 124 3.13 -6.59 -1.33
N SER A 125 4.07 -7.32 -0.74
CA SER A 125 3.81 -8.37 0.23
C SER A 125 4.47 -8.05 1.56
N ASP A 126 3.78 -8.32 2.65
CA ASP A 126 4.29 -8.29 4.00
C ASP A 126 4.16 -9.68 4.66
N ASN A 127 4.96 -9.94 5.69
CA ASN A 127 4.83 -11.10 6.55
C ASN A 127 4.23 -10.72 7.93
N GLY A 128 3.27 -9.80 7.94
CA GLY A 128 2.59 -9.26 9.11
C GLY A 128 1.49 -10.17 9.68
N SER A 129 0.56 -9.57 10.42
CA SER A 129 -0.55 -10.27 11.07
C SER A 129 -1.53 -10.91 10.09
N GLY A 130 -1.58 -10.47 8.84
CA GLY A 130 -2.55 -10.91 7.85
C GLY A 130 -3.97 -10.41 8.13
N ILE A 131 -4.92 -10.79 7.27
CA ILE A 131 -6.31 -10.35 7.32
C ILE A 131 -7.22 -11.57 7.45
N PRO A 132 -8.08 -11.66 8.49
CA PRO A 132 -9.05 -12.73 8.62
C PRO A 132 -9.94 -12.86 7.37
N THR A 133 -10.19 -14.08 6.91
CA THR A 133 -10.97 -14.35 5.69
C THR A 133 -12.35 -13.67 5.70
N ALA A 134 -13.00 -13.60 6.85
CA ALA A 134 -14.30 -12.94 7.00
C ALA A 134 -14.28 -11.44 6.68
N LEU A 135 -13.10 -10.79 6.76
CA LEU A 135 -12.95 -9.35 6.54
C LEU A 135 -12.41 -9.01 5.14
N GLN A 136 -11.85 -9.99 4.41
CA GLN A 136 -11.17 -9.74 3.13
C GLN A 136 -12.10 -9.14 2.07
N ASN A 137 -13.38 -9.43 2.10
CA ASN A 137 -14.35 -8.87 1.17
C ASN A 137 -14.67 -7.39 1.43
N SER A 138 -14.43 -6.91 2.65
CA SER A 138 -14.80 -5.55 3.09
C SER A 138 -13.60 -4.59 3.17
N ILE A 139 -12.37 -5.05 2.92
CA ILE A 139 -11.18 -4.19 3.08
C ILE A 139 -11.15 -2.99 2.15
N PHE A 140 -11.88 -3.05 1.03
CA PHE A 140 -12.00 -1.96 0.07
C PHE A 140 -13.26 -1.10 0.29
N ASP A 141 -14.09 -1.44 1.27
CA ASP A 141 -15.28 -0.63 1.60
C ASP A 141 -14.84 0.69 2.26
N PRO A 142 -15.44 1.83 1.88
CA PRO A 142 -15.17 3.08 2.54
C PRO A 142 -15.44 3.03 4.04
N PHE A 143 -14.53 3.62 4.84
CA PHE A 143 -14.60 3.67 6.31
C PHE A 143 -14.37 2.33 7.02
N PHE A 144 -14.12 1.24 6.30
CA PHE A 144 -13.76 -0.02 6.92
C PHE A 144 -12.34 0.05 7.51
N THR A 145 -12.22 -0.29 8.79
CA THR A 145 -10.92 -0.35 9.50
C THR A 145 -11.00 -1.28 10.71
N THR A 146 -9.96 -2.06 10.92
CA THR A 146 -9.74 -2.87 12.12
C THR A 146 -8.89 -2.15 13.17
N LYS A 147 -8.32 -0.99 12.81
CA LYS A 147 -7.47 -0.19 13.72
C LYS A 147 -8.30 0.51 14.77
N ASP A 148 -7.69 0.76 15.93
CA ASP A 148 -8.33 1.51 17.04
C ASP A 148 -8.93 2.83 16.57
N ILE A 149 -9.93 3.30 17.30
CA ILE A 149 -10.57 4.59 17.05
C ILE A 149 -9.51 5.72 17.04
N GLY A 150 -9.37 6.36 15.89
CA GLY A 150 -8.42 7.47 15.68
C GLY A 150 -7.08 7.10 15.05
N LYS A 151 -6.73 5.82 14.92
CA LYS A 151 -5.50 5.37 14.25
C LYS A 151 -5.65 5.08 12.75
N GLY A 152 -6.88 4.90 12.28
CA GLY A 152 -7.19 4.67 10.86
C GLY A 152 -8.43 5.42 10.41
N THR A 153 -8.42 5.95 9.18
CA THR A 153 -9.59 6.60 8.56
C THR A 153 -10.52 5.59 7.88
N GLY A 154 -10.03 4.37 7.59
CA GLY A 154 -10.72 3.38 6.79
C GLY A 154 -10.91 3.77 5.31
N MET A 155 -10.19 4.80 4.85
CA MET A 155 -10.33 5.30 3.47
C MET A 155 -9.16 4.90 2.55
N GLY A 156 -8.02 4.52 3.10
CA GLY A 156 -6.80 4.31 2.30
C GLY A 156 -6.96 3.26 1.21
N LEU A 157 -7.47 2.07 1.55
CA LEU A 157 -7.67 0.98 0.57
C LEU A 157 -8.84 1.28 -0.38
N ALA A 158 -9.91 1.92 0.09
CA ALA A 158 -11.03 2.35 -0.77
C ALA A 158 -10.56 3.36 -1.83
N ILE A 159 -9.74 4.34 -1.43
CA ILE A 159 -9.11 5.31 -2.35
C ILE A 159 -8.15 4.58 -3.31
N SER A 160 -7.35 3.65 -2.83
CA SER A 160 -6.43 2.88 -3.68
C SER A 160 -7.18 2.07 -4.73
N HIS A 161 -8.29 1.42 -4.35
CA HIS A 161 -9.14 0.68 -5.27
C HIS A 161 -9.76 1.61 -6.33
N GLN A 162 -10.30 2.78 -5.92
CA GLN A 162 -10.82 3.78 -6.85
C GLN A 162 -9.75 4.25 -7.83
N ILE A 163 -8.56 4.57 -7.35
CA ILE A 163 -7.46 5.05 -8.19
C ILE A 163 -7.07 3.98 -9.22
N VAL A 164 -6.83 2.76 -8.77
CA VAL A 164 -6.37 1.69 -9.67
C VAL A 164 -7.46 1.29 -10.65
N VAL A 165 -8.67 1.02 -10.16
CA VAL A 165 -9.74 0.40 -10.98
C VAL A 165 -10.50 1.46 -11.79
N GLN A 166 -10.89 2.59 -11.16
CA GLN A 166 -11.76 3.55 -11.85
C GLN A 166 -10.98 4.61 -12.64
N ASN A 167 -9.79 5.02 -12.14
CA ASN A 167 -9.05 6.10 -12.77
C ASN A 167 -7.95 5.59 -13.73
N HIS A 168 -7.47 4.35 -13.55
CA HIS A 168 -6.39 3.78 -14.35
C HIS A 168 -6.79 2.50 -15.09
N ASP A 169 -8.06 2.09 -15.04
CA ASP A 169 -8.58 0.91 -15.74
C ASP A 169 -7.82 -0.38 -15.38
N GLY A 170 -7.23 -0.39 -14.20
CA GLY A 170 -6.42 -1.49 -13.67
C GLY A 170 -7.22 -2.42 -12.76
N ARG A 171 -6.48 -3.29 -12.06
CA ARG A 171 -7.03 -4.22 -11.08
C ARG A 171 -6.22 -4.16 -9.78
N LEU A 172 -6.91 -4.19 -8.63
CA LEU A 172 -6.31 -4.27 -7.31
C LEU A 172 -6.88 -5.50 -6.58
N ASP A 173 -6.02 -6.46 -6.31
CA ASP A 173 -6.36 -7.69 -5.59
C ASP A 173 -5.64 -7.76 -4.25
N CYS A 174 -6.22 -8.53 -3.32
CA CYS A 174 -5.62 -8.83 -2.02
C CYS A 174 -5.67 -10.35 -1.77
N LYS A 175 -4.52 -10.92 -1.42
CA LYS A 175 -4.40 -12.28 -0.91
C LYS A 175 -3.79 -12.23 0.47
N SER A 176 -4.47 -12.78 1.46
CA SER A 176 -3.99 -12.74 2.84
C SER A 176 -4.30 -14.02 3.58
N VAL A 177 -3.38 -14.41 4.45
CA VAL A 177 -3.54 -15.53 5.39
C VAL A 177 -3.21 -15.02 6.78
N LEU A 178 -4.11 -15.24 7.72
CA LEU A 178 -3.94 -14.81 9.10
C LEU A 178 -2.64 -15.36 9.68
N ASN A 179 -1.85 -14.50 10.33
CA ASN A 179 -0.51 -14.78 10.88
C ASN A 179 0.56 -15.20 9.85
N GLN A 180 0.32 -15.03 8.56
CA GLN A 180 1.32 -15.29 7.52
C GLN A 180 1.64 -14.04 6.69
N GLY A 181 0.73 -13.05 6.67
CA GLY A 181 0.89 -11.79 5.99
C GLY A 181 -0.11 -11.55 4.87
N THR A 182 0.14 -10.49 4.12
CA THR A 182 -0.74 -10.01 3.05
C THR A 182 0.06 -9.69 1.81
N THR A 183 -0.51 -9.98 0.64
CA THR A 183 -0.02 -9.55 -0.67
C THR A 183 -1.10 -8.73 -1.35
N PHE A 184 -0.79 -7.48 -1.67
CA PHE A 184 -1.57 -6.66 -2.59
C PHE A 184 -0.96 -6.74 -3.99
N SER A 185 -1.79 -7.02 -5.00
CA SER A 185 -1.39 -7.08 -6.41
C SER A 185 -2.09 -5.97 -7.18
N ILE A 186 -1.31 -5.09 -7.79
CA ILE A 186 -1.78 -3.97 -8.61
C ILE A 186 -1.44 -4.30 -10.06
N GLN A 187 -2.45 -4.38 -10.93
CA GLN A 187 -2.28 -4.56 -12.37
C GLN A 187 -2.69 -3.29 -13.10
N LEU A 188 -1.82 -2.76 -13.95
CA LEU A 188 -2.05 -1.53 -14.70
C LEU A 188 -1.87 -1.78 -16.19
N PRO A 189 -2.84 -1.41 -17.03
CA PRO A 189 -2.70 -1.52 -18.48
C PRO A 189 -1.63 -0.55 -18.98
N VAL A 190 -0.86 -0.97 -19.98
CA VAL A 190 0.11 -0.14 -20.69
C VAL A 190 -0.39 0.07 -22.10
N GLU A 191 -0.58 1.33 -22.49
CA GLU A 191 -0.81 1.66 -23.89
C GLU A 191 0.53 1.54 -24.62
N LEU A 192 0.75 0.43 -25.32
CA LEU A 192 1.89 0.29 -26.22
C LEU A 192 1.67 1.27 -27.37
N THR A 193 2.40 2.38 -27.40
CA THR A 193 2.46 3.24 -28.60
C THR A 193 3.10 2.43 -29.72
N ALA A 194 2.31 2.19 -30.78
CA ALA A 194 2.77 1.55 -32.00
C ALA A 194 3.81 2.43 -32.74
#